data_3f4670857f88d373966c744cbdfe16d3
#
_entry.id   3f4670857f88d373966c744cbdfe16d3
#
_cell.length_a   1.000
_cell.length_b   1.000
_cell.length_c   1.000
_cell.angle_alpha   90.00
_cell.angle_beta   90.00
_cell.angle_gamma   90.00
#
_symmetry.space_group_name_H-M   'P 1'
#
loop_
_entity.id
_entity.type
_entity.pdbx_description
1 polymer ?
#
loop_
_entity_poly.entity_id
_entity_poly.type
_entity_poly.pdbx_seq_one_letter_code
_entity_poly.pdbx_strand_id
1 'polypeptide(L)'
;MSEDGIRVALADDQALVRAGLRALLQQQGIESVCEADDGQALLDALQTTPVDIVLSDIRMPGMDGIAALEALRERGDATPVLLLTTFDDAELLLRATEAGAQGFLLKDAAPDDLRDAIVRVAGGETLLQPVSTDAVRARYRYHADDAPPRDTFGKREVAILRAYGQYMKQVRYNF
;
A
#
# COMPACT_ATOMS: atom_id res chain seq x y z
N MET A 1 -1.12 21.79 -5.64
CA MET A 1 -0.69 20.90 -6.75
C MET A 1 -0.18 21.79 -7.87
N SER A 2 1.05 21.55 -8.27
CA SER A 2 1.57 22.21 -9.46
C SER A 2 0.84 21.69 -10.70
N GLU A 3 0.67 22.52 -11.71
CA GLU A 3 0.04 22.16 -12.98
C GLU A 3 0.83 21.07 -13.75
N ASP A 4 1.94 20.64 -13.21
CA ASP A 4 2.91 19.75 -13.85
C ASP A 4 2.68 18.27 -13.57
N GLY A 5 1.47 17.85 -13.32
CA GLY A 5 1.17 16.42 -13.13
C GLY A 5 1.78 15.80 -11.86
N ILE A 6 1.25 14.67 -11.46
CA ILE A 6 1.72 13.94 -10.27
C ILE A 6 2.99 13.16 -10.64
N ARG A 7 4.02 13.29 -9.80
CA ARG A 7 5.30 12.61 -9.98
C ARG A 7 5.33 11.36 -9.10
N VAL A 8 5.47 10.21 -9.71
CA VAL A 8 5.42 8.91 -9.04
C VAL A 8 6.80 8.24 -9.06
N ALA A 9 7.21 7.74 -7.90
CA ALA A 9 8.28 6.74 -7.83
C ALA A 9 7.65 5.35 -7.85
N LEU A 10 8.06 4.52 -8.78
CA LEU A 10 7.48 3.20 -9.01
C LEU A 10 8.48 2.12 -8.61
N ALA A 11 8.08 1.21 -7.72
CA ALA A 11 8.92 0.10 -7.30
C ALA A 11 8.20 -1.24 -7.48
N ASP A 12 8.80 -2.13 -8.25
CA ASP A 12 8.34 -3.50 -8.47
C ASP A 12 9.51 -4.33 -9.00
N ASP A 13 9.70 -5.52 -8.47
CA ASP A 13 10.79 -6.41 -8.88
C ASP A 13 10.58 -7.05 -10.27
N GLN A 14 9.33 -7.07 -10.74
CA GLN A 14 8.99 -7.62 -12.05
C GLN A 14 9.03 -6.51 -13.11
N ALA A 15 10.00 -6.57 -14.00
CA ALA A 15 10.20 -5.56 -15.03
C ALA A 15 8.97 -5.38 -15.94
N LEU A 16 8.29 -6.47 -16.28
CA LEU A 16 7.08 -6.43 -17.11
C LEU A 16 5.91 -5.75 -16.40
N VAL A 17 5.71 -6.02 -15.12
CA VAL A 17 4.67 -5.37 -14.31
C VAL A 17 4.98 -3.89 -14.18
N ARG A 18 6.23 -3.55 -13.90
CA ARG A 18 6.67 -2.15 -13.79
C ARG A 18 6.48 -1.39 -15.10
N ALA A 19 6.83 -1.98 -16.23
CA ALA A 19 6.61 -1.38 -17.54
C ALA A 19 5.13 -1.18 -17.85
N GLY A 20 4.29 -2.15 -17.50
CA GLY A 20 2.83 -2.05 -17.65
C GLY A 20 2.22 -0.94 -16.80
N LEU A 21 2.64 -0.83 -15.55
CA LEU A 21 2.20 0.23 -14.64
C LEU A 21 2.63 1.61 -15.16
N ARG A 22 3.86 1.74 -15.60
CA ARG A 22 4.36 2.99 -16.20
C ARG A 22 3.51 3.40 -17.41
N ALA A 23 3.19 2.46 -18.29
CA ALA A 23 2.37 2.74 -19.46
C ALA A 23 0.95 3.17 -19.07
N LEU A 24 0.33 2.50 -18.09
CA LEU A 24 -0.99 2.87 -17.58
C LEU A 24 -0.98 4.27 -16.95
N LEU A 25 0.00 4.59 -16.14
CA LEU A 25 0.15 5.91 -15.53
C LEU A 25 0.30 7.00 -16.58
N GLN A 26 1.13 6.75 -17.59
CA GLN A 26 1.36 7.68 -18.67
C GLN A 26 0.08 7.98 -19.46
N GLN A 27 -0.75 6.98 -19.72
CA GLN A 27 -2.07 7.16 -20.33
C GLN A 27 -3.01 8.02 -19.49
N GLN A 28 -2.82 8.04 -18.18
CA GLN A 28 -3.62 8.82 -17.24
C GLN A 28 -3.01 10.20 -16.95
N GLY A 29 -1.97 10.59 -17.64
CA GLY A 29 -1.30 11.87 -17.42
C GLY A 29 -0.42 11.92 -16.17
N ILE A 30 -0.01 10.77 -15.65
CA ILE A 30 0.83 10.65 -14.47
C ILE A 30 2.23 10.22 -14.90
N GLU A 31 3.25 10.91 -14.38
CA GLU A 31 4.64 10.65 -14.76
C GLU A 31 5.34 9.76 -13.73
N SER A 32 5.89 8.64 -14.20
CA SER A 32 6.82 7.85 -13.42
C SER A 32 8.22 8.45 -13.59
N VAL A 33 8.70 9.13 -12.56
CA VAL A 33 9.96 9.89 -12.62
C VAL A 33 11.17 9.08 -12.17
N CYS A 34 10.95 8.02 -11.43
CA CYS A 34 11.99 7.05 -11.10
C CYS A 34 11.39 5.67 -10.91
N GLU A 35 12.19 4.66 -11.16
CA GLU A 35 11.80 3.26 -11.04
C GLU A 35 12.84 2.50 -10.22
N ALA A 36 12.38 1.51 -9.48
CA ALA A 36 13.25 0.66 -8.66
C ALA A 36 12.75 -0.79 -8.72
N ASP A 37 13.66 -1.72 -8.57
CA ASP A 37 13.36 -3.15 -8.56
C ASP A 37 13.41 -3.77 -7.15
N ASP A 38 13.85 -3.00 -6.15
CA ASP A 38 13.80 -3.37 -4.74
C ASP A 38 13.71 -2.13 -3.84
N GLY A 39 13.56 -2.37 -2.55
CA GLY A 39 13.41 -1.30 -1.57
C GLY A 39 14.65 -0.42 -1.42
N GLN A 40 15.84 -0.99 -1.52
CA GLN A 40 17.09 -0.22 -1.39
C GLN A 40 17.26 0.72 -2.59
N ALA A 41 17.01 0.23 -3.79
CA ALA A 41 17.06 1.05 -5.01
C ALA A 41 16.02 2.18 -4.95
N LEU A 42 14.84 1.92 -4.39
CA LEU A 42 13.82 2.93 -4.15
C LEU A 42 14.32 4.02 -3.21
N LEU A 43 14.88 3.64 -2.07
CA LEU A 43 15.42 4.60 -1.10
C LEU A 43 16.53 5.46 -1.71
N ASP A 44 17.42 4.86 -2.48
CA ASP A 44 18.50 5.57 -3.15
C ASP A 44 17.97 6.58 -4.18
N ALA A 45 16.98 6.17 -4.98
CA ALA A 45 16.36 7.05 -5.98
C ALA A 45 15.65 8.25 -5.32
N LEU A 46 14.98 8.03 -4.19
CA LEU A 46 14.25 9.10 -3.48
C LEU A 46 15.17 10.15 -2.84
N GLN A 47 16.43 9.83 -2.63
CA GLN A 47 17.40 10.82 -2.12
C GLN A 47 17.67 11.96 -3.11
N THR A 48 17.56 11.68 -4.40
CA THR A 48 17.92 12.62 -5.45
C THR A 48 16.75 13.04 -6.33
N THR A 49 15.62 12.34 -6.26
CA THR A 49 14.46 12.58 -7.12
C THR A 49 13.24 12.93 -6.28
N PRO A 50 12.80 14.18 -6.27
CA PRO A 50 11.56 14.56 -5.57
C PRO A 50 10.34 13.93 -6.23
N VAL A 51 9.46 13.34 -5.43
CA VAL A 51 8.21 12.73 -5.90
C VAL A 51 7.04 13.16 -5.02
N ASP A 52 5.84 13.06 -5.57
CA ASP A 52 4.60 13.36 -4.85
C ASP A 52 4.05 12.13 -4.15
N ILE A 53 4.36 10.95 -4.66
CA ILE A 53 3.87 9.67 -4.14
C ILE A 53 4.80 8.54 -4.56
N VAL A 54 4.92 7.55 -3.69
CA VAL A 54 5.57 6.28 -3.98
C VAL A 54 4.49 5.23 -4.25
N LEU A 55 4.59 4.54 -5.36
CA LEU A 55 3.77 3.37 -5.68
C LEU A 55 4.70 2.15 -5.66
N SER A 56 4.55 1.29 -4.68
CA SER A 56 5.47 0.18 -4.44
C SER A 56 4.76 -1.14 -4.25
N ASP A 57 5.29 -2.18 -4.86
CA ASP A 57 4.97 -3.56 -4.48
C ASP A 57 5.42 -3.80 -3.04
N ILE A 58 4.72 -4.66 -2.34
CA ILE A 58 5.11 -5.08 -0.98
C ILE A 58 6.24 -6.10 -1.07
N ARG A 59 6.08 -7.13 -1.88
CA ARG A 59 7.04 -8.24 -1.97
C ARG A 59 8.10 -7.99 -3.03
N MET A 60 9.28 -7.68 -2.57
CA MET A 60 10.47 -7.53 -3.44
C MET A 60 11.65 -8.24 -2.77
N PRO A 61 12.60 -8.79 -3.55
CA PRO A 61 13.77 -9.46 -2.98
C PRO A 61 14.67 -8.47 -2.23
N GLY A 62 15.33 -8.93 -1.19
CA GLY A 62 16.15 -8.07 -0.34
C GLY A 62 15.30 -7.21 0.57
N MET A 63 15.32 -5.90 0.35
CA MET A 63 14.47 -4.98 1.09
C MET A 63 13.09 -4.89 0.43
N ASP A 64 12.05 -5.32 1.13
CA ASP A 64 10.68 -5.26 0.65
C ASP A 64 10.07 -3.83 0.76
N GLY A 65 8.85 -3.66 0.21
CA GLY A 65 8.19 -2.36 0.22
C GLY A 65 7.86 -1.83 1.61
N ILE A 66 7.57 -2.70 2.57
CA ILE A 66 7.29 -2.31 3.96
C ILE A 66 8.58 -1.86 4.66
N ALA A 67 9.67 -2.59 4.47
CA ALA A 67 10.97 -2.23 5.03
C ALA A 67 11.47 -0.89 4.45
N ALA A 68 11.25 -0.65 3.16
CA ALA A 68 11.55 0.64 2.54
C ALA A 68 10.72 1.78 3.14
N LEU A 69 9.43 1.54 3.36
CA LEU A 69 8.54 2.49 4.01
C LEU A 69 9.00 2.82 5.45
N GLU A 70 9.33 1.81 6.23
CA GLU A 70 9.86 1.99 7.58
C GLU A 70 11.12 2.86 7.56
N ALA A 71 12.04 2.60 6.64
CA ALA A 71 13.27 3.38 6.48
C ALA A 71 12.98 4.83 6.09
N LEU A 72 12.00 5.08 5.21
CA LEU A 72 11.58 6.43 4.87
C LEU A 72 11.08 7.19 6.10
N ARG A 73 10.23 6.55 6.91
CA ARG A 73 9.68 7.18 8.12
C ARG A 73 10.75 7.45 9.17
N GLU A 74 11.73 6.57 9.32
CA GLU A 74 12.89 6.76 10.19
C GLU A 74 13.75 7.97 9.77
N ARG A 75 13.82 8.25 8.48
CA ARG A 75 14.52 9.44 7.95
C ARG A 75 13.72 10.73 8.14
N GLY A 76 12.51 10.67 8.63
CA GLY A 76 11.61 11.81 8.72
C GLY A 76 10.97 12.16 7.37
N ASP A 77 11.07 11.29 6.37
CA ASP A 77 10.45 11.49 5.07
C ASP A 77 8.97 11.08 5.14
N ALA A 78 8.09 12.04 4.91
CA ALA A 78 6.64 11.86 4.99
C ALA A 78 5.99 11.66 3.61
N THR A 79 6.77 11.38 2.58
CA THR A 79 6.24 11.13 1.23
C THR A 79 5.16 10.07 1.28
N PRO A 80 3.97 10.32 0.71
CA PRO A 80 2.90 9.34 0.68
C PRO A 80 3.32 8.06 -0.03
N VAL A 81 2.97 6.91 0.57
CA VAL A 81 3.28 5.59 0.03
C VAL A 81 1.97 4.82 -0.16
N LEU A 82 1.71 4.45 -1.41
CA LEU A 82 0.63 3.57 -1.81
C LEU A 82 1.23 2.21 -2.15
N LEU A 83 0.84 1.18 -1.42
CA LEU A 83 1.37 -0.15 -1.60
C LEU A 83 0.48 -0.99 -2.51
N LEU A 84 1.10 -1.71 -3.43
CA LEU A 84 0.42 -2.69 -4.26
C LEU A 84 0.51 -4.06 -3.60
N THR A 85 -0.59 -4.76 -3.52
CA THR A 85 -0.65 -6.05 -2.84
C THR A 85 -1.48 -7.06 -3.62
N THR A 86 -1.23 -8.33 -3.37
CA THR A 86 -2.12 -9.42 -3.70
C THR A 86 -2.93 -9.81 -2.47
N PHE A 87 -4.09 -10.43 -2.67
CA PHE A 87 -5.13 -10.61 -1.64
C PHE A 87 -4.76 -11.37 -0.36
N ASP A 88 -3.61 -11.98 -0.28
CA ASP A 88 -3.48 -13.16 0.57
C ASP A 88 -2.87 -12.92 1.95
N ASP A 89 -2.61 -11.66 2.36
CA ASP A 89 -1.85 -11.49 3.60
C ASP A 89 -2.31 -10.30 4.44
N ALA A 90 -3.30 -10.56 5.30
CA ALA A 90 -3.79 -9.58 6.28
C ALA A 90 -2.68 -9.10 7.23
N GLU A 91 -1.70 -9.95 7.51
CA GLU A 91 -0.56 -9.63 8.37
C GLU A 91 0.37 -8.61 7.72
N LEU A 92 0.61 -8.72 6.41
CA LEU A 92 1.38 -7.71 5.66
C LEU A 92 0.66 -6.36 5.64
N LEU A 93 -0.65 -6.35 5.44
CA LEU A 93 -1.45 -5.13 5.47
C LEU A 93 -1.38 -4.44 6.83
N LEU A 94 -1.40 -5.21 7.90
CA LEU A 94 -1.23 -4.70 9.25
C LEU A 94 0.15 -4.08 9.44
N ARG A 95 1.20 -4.79 9.09
CA ARG A 95 2.58 -4.28 9.18
C ARG A 95 2.76 -3.00 8.39
N ALA A 96 2.19 -2.93 7.20
CA ALA A 96 2.26 -1.76 6.34
C ALA A 96 1.51 -0.56 6.96
N THR A 97 0.35 -0.78 7.57
CA THR A 97 -0.39 0.25 8.28
C THR A 97 0.41 0.79 9.48
N GLU A 98 1.00 -0.10 10.27
CA GLU A 98 1.85 0.27 11.40
C GLU A 98 3.12 1.01 10.96
N ALA A 99 3.65 0.66 9.79
CA ALA A 99 4.80 1.35 9.21
C ALA A 99 4.46 2.75 8.66
N GLY A 100 3.19 3.08 8.52
CA GLY A 100 2.75 4.41 8.10
C GLY A 100 2.38 4.53 6.63
N ALA A 101 1.93 3.44 5.98
CA ALA A 101 1.41 3.50 4.62
C ALA A 101 0.13 4.33 4.56
N GLN A 102 -0.01 5.14 3.54
CA GLN A 102 -1.21 5.94 3.31
C GLN A 102 -2.30 5.20 2.56
N GLY A 103 -1.97 4.11 1.89
CA GLY A 103 -2.98 3.32 1.21
C GLY A 103 -2.46 2.00 0.65
N PHE A 104 -3.43 1.18 0.26
CA PHE A 104 -3.21 -0.10 -0.40
C PHE A 104 -4.05 -0.17 -1.65
N LEU A 105 -3.54 -0.85 -2.65
CA LEU A 105 -4.28 -1.14 -3.86
C LEU A 105 -3.96 -2.55 -4.32
N LEU A 106 -4.95 -3.24 -4.86
CA LEU A 106 -4.72 -4.54 -5.45
C LEU A 106 -3.97 -4.40 -6.78
N LYS A 107 -3.08 -5.34 -7.05
CA LYS A 107 -2.33 -5.37 -8.32
C LYS A 107 -3.21 -5.52 -9.55
N ASP A 108 -4.43 -6.04 -9.41
CA ASP A 108 -5.40 -6.21 -10.48
C ASP A 108 -6.46 -5.09 -10.52
N ALA A 109 -6.25 -4.00 -9.79
CA ALA A 109 -7.15 -2.87 -9.81
C ALA A 109 -7.31 -2.29 -11.22
N ALA A 110 -8.52 -1.81 -11.53
CA ALA A 110 -8.78 -1.16 -12.80
C ALA A 110 -7.95 0.12 -12.94
N PRO A 111 -7.55 0.52 -14.19
CA PRO A 111 -6.74 1.73 -14.39
C PRO A 111 -7.33 2.99 -13.77
N ASP A 112 -8.65 3.15 -13.83
CA ASP A 112 -9.33 4.31 -13.22
C ASP A 112 -9.23 4.30 -11.70
N ASP A 113 -9.30 3.14 -11.07
CA ASP A 113 -9.15 2.98 -9.62
C ASP A 113 -7.72 3.28 -9.19
N LEU A 114 -6.75 2.85 -9.97
CA LEU A 114 -5.33 3.17 -9.74
C LEU A 114 -5.10 4.67 -9.79
N ARG A 115 -5.59 5.34 -10.84
CA ARG A 115 -5.48 6.79 -10.98
C ARG A 115 -6.13 7.52 -9.81
N ASP A 116 -7.35 7.16 -9.46
CA ASP A 116 -8.11 7.78 -8.38
C ASP A 116 -7.36 7.64 -7.04
N ALA A 117 -6.85 6.45 -6.75
CA ALA A 117 -6.06 6.19 -5.54
C ALA A 117 -4.79 7.05 -5.50
N ILE A 118 -4.07 7.15 -6.60
CA ILE A 118 -2.84 7.95 -6.68
C ILE A 118 -3.15 9.43 -6.45
N VAL A 119 -4.16 9.96 -7.12
CA VAL A 119 -4.55 11.37 -6.99
C VAL A 119 -4.95 11.70 -5.54
N ARG A 120 -5.75 10.86 -4.92
CA ARG A 120 -6.24 11.07 -3.57
C ARG A 120 -5.11 10.96 -2.54
N VAL A 121 -4.28 9.95 -2.64
CA VAL A 121 -3.17 9.74 -1.70
C VAL A 121 -2.09 10.81 -1.88
N ALA A 122 -1.77 11.20 -3.10
CA ALA A 122 -0.85 12.30 -3.37
C ALA A 122 -1.40 13.64 -2.83
N GLY A 123 -2.72 13.78 -2.78
CA GLY A 123 -3.41 14.95 -2.21
C GLY A 123 -3.50 14.95 -0.69
N GLY A 124 -2.95 13.94 -0.01
CA GLY A 124 -2.93 13.86 1.46
C GLY A 124 -3.98 12.96 2.07
N GLU A 125 -4.82 12.30 1.28
CA GLU A 125 -5.80 11.36 1.82
C GLU A 125 -5.16 10.04 2.21
N THR A 126 -5.78 9.36 3.15
CA THR A 126 -5.41 8.01 3.56
C THR A 126 -6.45 7.03 3.04
N LEU A 127 -6.03 6.12 2.17
CA LEU A 127 -6.88 5.08 1.60
C LEU A 127 -6.50 3.72 2.18
N LEU A 128 -6.80 3.51 3.42
CA LEU A 128 -6.60 2.20 4.07
C LEU A 128 -7.72 1.23 3.73
N GLN A 129 -8.70 1.71 2.90
CA GLN A 129 -9.82 0.96 2.53
C GLN A 129 -9.50 -0.12 1.59
N PRO A 130 -9.65 -0.74 1.14
CA PRO A 130 -10.74 -1.04 0.57
C PRO A 130 -10.77 -2.40 0.12
N VAL A 131 -10.50 -2.84 -0.87
CA VAL A 131 -10.69 -4.14 -1.51
C VAL A 131 -10.29 -5.30 -0.59
N SER A 132 -9.28 -5.07 0.21
CA SER A 132 -8.87 -5.98 1.27
C SER A 132 -9.88 -6.06 2.42
N THR A 133 -10.71 -5.02 2.62
CA THR A 133 -11.71 -5.03 3.70
C THR A 133 -12.80 -6.03 3.45
N ASP A 134 -13.30 -6.12 2.22
CA ASP A 134 -14.35 -7.08 1.88
C ASP A 134 -13.82 -8.51 1.87
N ALA A 135 -12.59 -8.71 1.41
CA ALA A 135 -11.91 -10.02 1.47
C ALA A 135 -11.62 -10.42 2.92
N VAL A 136 -11.14 -9.49 3.74
CA VAL A 136 -10.91 -9.73 5.17
C VAL A 136 -12.24 -9.94 5.89
N ARG A 137 -13.27 -9.14 5.60
CA ARG A 137 -14.62 -9.34 6.13
C ARG A 137 -15.19 -10.69 5.72
N ALA A 138 -15.05 -11.09 4.47
CA ALA A 138 -15.53 -12.38 3.99
C ALA A 138 -14.82 -13.52 4.71
N ARG A 139 -13.50 -13.40 4.90
CA ARG A 139 -12.69 -14.37 5.62
C ARG A 139 -13.08 -14.47 7.09
N TYR A 140 -13.35 -13.34 7.75
CA TYR A 140 -13.75 -13.31 9.15
C TYR A 140 -15.22 -13.67 9.36
N ARG A 141 -16.13 -13.35 8.44
CA ARG A 141 -17.53 -13.81 8.50
C ARG A 141 -17.63 -15.33 8.40
N TYR A 142 -16.82 -15.92 7.53
CA TYR A 142 -16.77 -17.38 7.38
C TYR A 142 -16.29 -18.06 8.67
N HIS A 143 -15.41 -17.40 9.41
CA HIS A 143 -14.90 -17.93 10.68
C HIS A 143 -15.74 -17.54 11.90
N ALA A 144 -16.56 -16.51 11.80
CA ALA A 144 -17.40 -16.06 12.92
C ALA A 144 -18.59 -16.99 13.16
N ASP A 145 -19.13 -17.60 12.10
CA ASP A 145 -20.26 -18.55 12.22
C ASP A 145 -19.81 -19.94 12.69
N ASP A 146 -18.52 -20.29 12.50
CA ASP A 146 -17.92 -21.56 12.92
C ASP A 146 -16.84 -21.37 14.00
N ALA A 147 -16.78 -20.22 14.63
CA ALA A 147 -15.67 -19.88 15.53
C ALA A 147 -15.69 -20.74 16.80
N PRO A 148 -14.60 -21.46 17.09
CA PRO A 148 -14.43 -22.06 18.42
C PRO A 148 -14.38 -20.95 19.49
N PRO A 149 -14.63 -21.31 20.77
CA PRO A 149 -14.62 -20.34 21.86
C PRO A 149 -13.36 -19.48 21.87
N ARG A 150 -13.50 -18.23 22.30
CA ARG A 150 -12.45 -17.20 22.27
C ARG A 150 -11.08 -17.60 22.83
N ASP A 151 -11.02 -18.67 23.60
CA ASP A 151 -9.81 -19.18 24.25
C ASP A 151 -8.88 -19.94 23.30
N THR A 152 -9.26 -20.16 22.04
CA THR A 152 -8.51 -20.94 21.07
C THR A 152 -7.72 -20.10 20.06
N PHE A 153 -7.83 -18.77 20.11
CA PHE A 153 -7.05 -17.91 19.24
C PHE A 153 -5.62 -17.75 19.76
N GLY A 154 -4.66 -18.08 18.93
CA GLY A 154 -3.26 -17.82 19.22
C GLY A 154 -2.96 -16.32 19.30
N LYS A 155 -1.85 -15.93 19.93
CA LYS A 155 -1.44 -14.52 20.09
C LYS A 155 -1.39 -13.78 18.75
N ARG A 156 -1.03 -14.46 17.68
CA ARG A 156 -0.95 -13.94 16.31
C ARG A 156 -2.33 -13.58 15.77
N GLU A 157 -3.32 -14.44 15.96
CA GLU A 157 -4.69 -14.23 15.49
C GLU A 157 -5.38 -13.10 16.27
N VAL A 158 -5.12 -13.00 17.56
CA VAL A 158 -5.60 -11.88 18.38
C VAL A 158 -5.00 -10.54 17.92
N ALA A 159 -3.71 -10.52 17.55
CA ALA A 159 -3.06 -9.33 17.03
C ALA A 159 -3.70 -8.88 15.71
N ILE A 160 -4.00 -9.82 14.80
CA ILE A 160 -4.70 -9.56 13.53
C ILE A 160 -6.09 -8.98 13.78
N LEU A 161 -6.85 -9.55 14.71
CA LEU A 161 -8.19 -9.06 15.07
C LEU A 161 -8.14 -7.65 15.68
N ARG A 162 -7.17 -7.35 16.53
CA ARG A 162 -6.97 -6.01 17.11
C ARG A 162 -6.66 -4.98 16.04
N ALA A 163 -5.79 -5.32 15.12
CA ALA A 163 -5.44 -4.45 14.02
C ALA A 163 -6.61 -4.18 13.09
N TYR A 164 -7.38 -5.20 12.77
CA TYR A 164 -8.61 -5.06 12.00
C TYR A 164 -9.60 -4.13 12.73
N GLY A 165 -9.74 -4.29 14.04
CA GLY A 165 -10.58 -3.42 14.87
C GLY A 165 -10.11 -1.96 14.85
N GLN A 166 -8.82 -1.71 14.96
CA GLN A 166 -8.23 -0.37 14.85
C GLN A 166 -8.41 0.22 13.45
N TYR A 167 -8.21 -0.60 12.43
CA TYR A 167 -8.42 -0.24 11.03
C TYR A 167 -9.89 0.17 10.80
N MET A 168 -10.85 -0.59 11.28
CA MET A 168 -12.26 -0.28 11.14
C MET A 168 -12.69 0.98 11.90
N LYS A 169 -12.05 1.28 13.02
CA LYS A 169 -12.25 2.55 13.73
C LYS A 169 -11.76 3.73 12.91
N GLN A 170 -10.58 3.61 12.31
CA GLN A 170 -10.00 4.64 11.46
C GLN A 170 -10.85 4.90 10.22
N VAL A 171 -11.38 3.86 9.61
CA VAL A 171 -12.28 3.95 8.46
C VAL A 171 -13.59 4.66 8.83
N ARG A 172 -14.13 4.46 10.02
CA ARG A 172 -15.34 5.13 10.50
C ARG A 172 -15.16 6.62 10.72
N TYR A 173 -13.96 7.06 11.06
CA TYR A 173 -13.67 8.48 11.30
C TYR A 173 -13.38 9.28 10.02
N ASN A 174 -13.09 8.60 8.91
CA ASN A 174 -12.75 9.23 7.64
C ASN A 174 -13.92 9.33 6.66
N PHE A 175 -15.13 8.99 7.10
CA PHE A 175 -16.35 9.11 6.29
C PHE A 175 -17.31 10.12 6.88
#